data_6c234e0115239f4e8ea4c0cac128efb1
#
_entry.id   6c234e0115239f4e8ea4c0cac128efb1
#
_cell.length_a   1.000
_cell.length_b   1.000
_cell.length_c   1.000
_cell.angle_alpha   90.00
_cell.angle_beta   90.00
_cell.angle_gamma   90.00
#
_symmetry.space_group_name_H-M   'P 1'
#
loop_
_entity.id
_entity.type
_entity.pdbx_description
1 polymer ?
#
loop_
_entity_poly.entity_id
_entity_poly.type
_entity_poly.pdbx_seq_one_letter_code
_entity_poly.pdbx_strand_id
1 'polypeptide(L)'
;MFNRLKSIFRSRTPPKQLVRARFDAAQTTRDNWRHWSAADHLSADMEAAPEVRRTLRMRSRYEVANNSYARGLVQMLANDTIGTGPRLQMLSADETFNDAVETAFMRWSDAVRLAPKLRTMRMARCQDGEAFAVLATNPKIRHGVKLDLQLIEADRVSGELRWFEDDTSVDGISYDRWGNPTDYRVLKYHPGDIRYMPGDDAIHIPAEYMIHIFRQDRPGLHRGVPEITPALPLFAQLRRYNLAVLSAAEAAADFAAILYTDAPPNGESDEIEPMDAIPLERNMMLTVPAGWKMGQLDPKQPAANHAEFVKIILSEIARCVVTTYGTLAGDFSGHNYASGRLDNQIYHKSILVDRSFWETEVLNRIFEVWFREYLLLEHLAAKGARHLWYWDSFVHVDPLKEANAQRVRLESNTTTLAAECAKDGRDYLSVLRQRAKEIKLMKELGIPISSESPESPKSPEQQTEPDDGSEPREDI
;
A
#
# COMPACT_ATOMS: atom_id res chain seq x y z
N MET A 1 -10.30 68.92 22.37
CA MET A 1 -9.09 68.11 22.61
C MET A 1 -9.35 66.60 22.35
N PHE A 2 -10.54 66.14 22.08
CA PHE A 2 -10.90 64.73 21.89
C PHE A 2 -10.83 64.18 20.43
N ASN A 3 -10.62 65.03 19.44
CA ASN A 3 -10.60 64.60 18.03
C ASN A 3 -9.21 64.26 17.49
N ARG A 4 -8.14 64.42 18.27
CA ARG A 4 -6.77 64.05 17.83
C ARG A 4 -6.35 62.64 18.24
N LEU A 5 -7.11 61.96 19.10
CA LEU A 5 -6.76 60.62 19.57
C LEU A 5 -7.36 59.45 18.71
N LYS A 6 -8.31 59.79 17.82
CA LYS A 6 -8.91 58.78 16.93
C LYS A 6 -8.09 58.48 15.65
N SER A 7 -7.03 59.21 15.39
CA SER A 7 -6.16 58.98 14.22
C SER A 7 -4.99 58.01 14.47
N ILE A 8 -4.74 57.65 15.72
CA ILE A 8 -3.59 56.82 16.08
C ILE A 8 -3.90 55.32 16.04
N PHE A 9 -5.21 54.95 16.04
CA PHE A 9 -5.64 53.56 15.98
C PHE A 9 -6.30 53.13 14.65
N ARG A 10 -6.02 53.86 13.56
CA ARG A 10 -6.24 53.24 12.26
C ARG A 10 -5.13 52.25 12.01
N SER A 11 -5.41 50.96 12.30
CA SER A 11 -4.62 49.88 11.78
C SER A 11 -4.53 50.07 10.26
N ARG A 12 -3.35 50.45 9.80
CA ARG A 12 -3.04 50.41 8.36
C ARG A 12 -3.06 48.92 8.00
N THR A 13 -4.20 48.47 7.52
CA THR A 13 -4.25 47.20 6.77
C THR A 13 -3.21 47.36 5.67
N PRO A 14 -2.17 46.57 5.61
CA PRO A 14 -1.22 46.66 4.50
C PRO A 14 -2.02 46.53 3.20
N PRO A 15 -1.67 47.30 2.16
CA PRO A 15 -2.34 47.20 0.89
C PRO A 15 -2.25 45.71 0.48
N LYS A 16 -3.39 45.08 0.19
CA LYS A 16 -3.42 43.75 -0.41
C LYS A 16 -2.56 43.86 -1.66
N GLN A 17 -1.37 43.28 -1.63
CA GLN A 17 -0.57 43.12 -2.84
C GLN A 17 -1.38 42.27 -3.79
N LEU A 18 -1.87 42.89 -4.86
CA LEU A 18 -2.46 42.22 -5.99
C LEU A 18 -1.34 41.40 -6.67
N VAL A 19 -1.16 40.18 -6.25
CA VAL A 19 -0.25 39.23 -6.92
C VAL A 19 -0.91 38.95 -8.28
N ARG A 20 -0.40 39.57 -9.35
CA ARG A 20 -0.75 39.22 -10.73
C ARG A 20 0.02 37.93 -11.10
N ALA A 21 -0.50 36.81 -10.66
CA ALA A 21 0.02 35.52 -11.08
C ALA A 21 -0.46 35.21 -12.51
N ARG A 22 0.46 34.70 -13.36
CA ARG A 22 0.10 34.19 -14.70
C ARG A 22 -0.63 32.86 -14.65
N PHE A 23 -0.62 32.20 -13.48
CA PHE A 23 -1.19 30.87 -13.27
C PHE A 23 -2.64 30.99 -12.79
N ASP A 24 -3.57 30.40 -13.51
CA ASP A 24 -4.99 30.41 -13.15
C ASP A 24 -5.24 29.78 -11.77
N ALA A 25 -4.49 28.74 -11.42
CA ALA A 25 -4.56 28.10 -10.10
C ALA A 25 -4.13 28.99 -8.93
N ALA A 26 -3.37 30.07 -9.19
CA ALA A 26 -2.98 31.06 -8.19
C ALA A 26 -3.93 32.25 -8.10
N GLN A 27 -4.93 32.31 -8.97
CA GLN A 27 -5.95 33.36 -8.96
C GLN A 27 -7.17 32.90 -8.19
N THR A 28 -7.64 33.74 -7.26
CA THR A 28 -8.89 33.47 -6.53
C THR A 28 -10.02 34.25 -7.24
N THR A 29 -10.91 33.51 -7.87
CA THR A 29 -12.10 34.02 -8.55
C THR A 29 -13.34 33.73 -7.69
N ARG A 30 -14.50 34.30 -8.13
CA ARG A 30 -15.77 34.06 -7.47
C ARG A 30 -16.20 32.60 -7.54
N ASP A 31 -15.77 31.88 -8.59
CA ASP A 31 -16.16 30.50 -8.85
C ASP A 31 -15.23 29.49 -8.15
N ASN A 32 -13.93 29.82 -7.98
CA ASN A 32 -12.94 28.88 -7.46
C ASN A 32 -12.51 29.10 -6.00
N TRP A 33 -12.98 30.18 -5.34
CA TRP A 33 -12.54 30.49 -3.97
C TRP A 33 -12.83 29.38 -2.96
N ARG A 34 -13.89 28.61 -3.18
CA ARG A 34 -14.26 27.47 -2.32
C ARG A 34 -13.35 26.27 -2.53
N HIS A 35 -12.78 26.09 -3.73
CA HIS A 35 -11.90 24.96 -4.03
C HIS A 35 -10.62 24.98 -3.20
N TRP A 36 -10.16 26.21 -2.89
CA TRP A 36 -8.89 26.45 -2.21
C TRP A 36 -9.07 27.04 -0.81
N SER A 37 -10.28 26.96 -0.25
CA SER A 37 -10.59 27.61 1.03
C SER A 37 -9.79 27.05 2.22
N ALA A 38 -9.34 25.80 2.13
CA ALA A 38 -8.52 25.14 3.14
C ALA A 38 -7.02 25.10 2.79
N ALA A 39 -6.62 25.72 1.66
CA ALA A 39 -5.19 25.77 1.31
C ALA A 39 -4.46 26.72 2.25
N ASP A 40 -3.38 26.24 2.86
CA ASP A 40 -2.53 26.99 3.77
C ASP A 40 -1.07 27.04 3.28
N HIS A 41 -0.20 27.67 4.06
CA HIS A 41 1.24 27.79 3.78
C HIS A 41 2.09 27.28 4.94
N LEU A 42 1.56 26.32 5.70
CA LEU A 42 2.23 25.73 6.84
C LEU A 42 3.50 24.98 6.43
N SER A 43 4.49 24.93 7.34
CA SER A 43 5.64 24.05 7.19
C SER A 43 5.19 22.59 7.21
N ALA A 44 6.05 21.69 6.73
CA ALA A 44 5.73 20.26 6.68
C ALA A 44 5.38 19.68 8.08
N ASP A 45 6.13 20.07 9.11
CA ASP A 45 5.87 19.60 10.47
C ASP A 45 4.61 20.24 11.09
N MET A 46 4.32 21.51 10.77
CA MET A 46 3.11 22.17 11.26
C MET A 46 1.85 21.61 10.59
N GLU A 47 1.90 21.27 9.30
CA GLU A 47 0.82 20.55 8.60
C GLU A 47 0.60 19.16 9.21
N ALA A 48 1.68 18.48 9.59
CA ALA A 48 1.68 17.19 10.26
C ALA A 48 1.81 17.32 11.79
N ALA A 49 1.19 18.35 12.41
CA ALA A 49 1.23 18.54 13.85
C ALA A 49 0.71 17.31 14.62
N PRO A 50 1.13 17.10 15.88
CA PRO A 50 0.78 15.91 16.67
C PRO A 50 -0.73 15.62 16.72
N GLU A 51 -1.57 16.66 16.86
CA GLU A 51 -3.03 16.54 16.89
C GLU A 51 -3.60 16.09 15.55
N VAL A 52 -3.04 16.62 14.45
CA VAL A 52 -3.44 16.24 13.09
C VAL A 52 -3.09 14.78 12.85
N ARG A 53 -1.86 14.36 13.14
CA ARG A 53 -1.42 12.96 13.00
C ARG A 53 -2.23 12.00 13.85
N ARG A 54 -2.51 12.36 15.11
CA ARG A 54 -3.40 11.57 15.99
C ARG A 54 -4.77 11.38 15.38
N THR A 55 -5.38 12.45 14.87
CA THR A 55 -6.70 12.38 14.23
C THR A 55 -6.66 11.50 12.98
N LEU A 56 -5.64 11.65 12.13
CA LEU A 56 -5.49 10.85 10.92
C LEU A 56 -5.28 9.37 11.24
N ARG A 57 -4.43 9.03 12.22
CA ARG A 57 -4.24 7.65 12.68
C ARG A 57 -5.53 7.02 13.19
N MET A 58 -6.28 7.72 14.06
CA MET A 58 -7.57 7.21 14.55
C MET A 58 -8.53 6.90 13.41
N ARG A 59 -8.66 7.80 12.43
CA ARG A 59 -9.54 7.61 11.27
C ARG A 59 -9.04 6.49 10.36
N SER A 60 -7.74 6.42 10.11
CA SER A 60 -7.11 5.39 9.31
C SER A 60 -7.30 4.01 9.95
N ARG A 61 -7.01 3.85 11.23
CA ARG A 61 -7.23 2.60 11.98
C ARG A 61 -8.70 2.18 11.97
N TYR A 62 -9.62 3.13 12.08
CA TYR A 62 -11.05 2.86 11.98
C TYR A 62 -11.43 2.31 10.61
N GLU A 63 -10.96 2.94 9.51
CA GLU A 63 -11.24 2.44 8.16
C GLU A 63 -10.61 1.07 7.93
N VAL A 64 -9.36 0.84 8.33
CA VAL A 64 -8.69 -0.47 8.18
C VAL A 64 -9.41 -1.56 8.99
N ALA A 65 -9.98 -1.23 10.14
CA ALA A 65 -10.72 -2.19 10.97
C ALA A 65 -12.10 -2.54 10.39
N ASN A 66 -12.77 -1.58 9.72
CA ASN A 66 -14.20 -1.68 9.37
C ASN A 66 -14.47 -1.70 7.86
N ASN A 67 -13.46 -1.50 6.99
CA ASN A 67 -13.60 -1.47 5.55
C ASN A 67 -12.70 -2.54 4.93
N SER A 68 -13.29 -3.50 4.22
CA SER A 68 -12.58 -4.63 3.61
C SER A 68 -11.53 -4.18 2.57
N TYR A 69 -11.82 -3.14 1.78
CA TYR A 69 -10.88 -2.61 0.80
C TYR A 69 -9.69 -1.92 1.47
N ALA A 70 -9.93 -1.13 2.52
CA ALA A 70 -8.84 -0.50 3.29
C ALA A 70 -7.94 -1.55 3.93
N ARG A 71 -8.53 -2.57 4.56
CA ARG A 71 -7.79 -3.68 5.16
C ARG A 71 -7.00 -4.47 4.12
N GLY A 72 -7.66 -4.83 3.01
CA GLY A 72 -7.03 -5.55 1.90
C GLY A 72 -5.85 -4.80 1.32
N LEU A 73 -5.99 -3.49 1.11
CA LEU A 73 -4.94 -2.61 0.62
C LEU A 73 -3.70 -2.62 1.52
N VAL A 74 -3.87 -2.42 2.82
CA VAL A 74 -2.76 -2.38 3.79
C VAL A 74 -2.04 -3.73 3.85
N GLN A 75 -2.79 -4.84 3.84
CA GLN A 75 -2.22 -6.20 3.84
C GLN A 75 -1.49 -6.51 2.53
N MET A 76 -2.07 -6.15 1.39
CA MET A 76 -1.49 -6.34 0.06
C MET A 76 -0.14 -5.63 -0.05
N LEU A 77 -0.06 -4.35 0.31
CA LEU A 77 1.20 -3.60 0.27
C LEU A 77 2.28 -4.23 1.15
N ALA A 78 1.92 -4.74 2.33
CA ALA A 78 2.87 -5.42 3.20
C ALA A 78 3.32 -6.77 2.63
N ASN A 79 2.41 -7.55 2.03
CA ASN A 79 2.71 -8.82 1.43
C ASN A 79 3.58 -8.67 0.17
N ASP A 80 3.32 -7.68 -0.67
CA ASP A 80 4.06 -7.49 -1.92
C ASP A 80 5.41 -6.81 -1.71
N THR A 81 5.53 -5.95 -0.68
CA THR A 81 6.83 -5.34 -0.33
C THR A 81 7.73 -6.34 0.39
N ILE A 82 7.24 -6.96 1.46
CA ILE A 82 8.05 -7.81 2.36
C ILE A 82 7.94 -9.30 2.00
N GLY A 83 6.76 -9.77 1.64
CA GLY A 83 6.50 -11.16 1.27
C GLY A 83 6.85 -12.15 2.37
N THR A 84 7.58 -13.21 1.98
CA THR A 84 8.10 -14.23 2.91
C THR A 84 9.31 -13.75 3.70
N GLY A 85 9.86 -12.59 3.34
CA GLY A 85 11.00 -11.94 3.96
C GLY A 85 12.22 -11.84 3.04
N PRO A 86 13.07 -10.83 3.29
CA PRO A 86 14.30 -10.65 2.53
C PRO A 86 15.30 -11.76 2.84
N ARG A 87 16.10 -12.15 1.83
CA ARG A 87 17.19 -13.13 1.95
C ARG A 87 18.52 -12.43 1.74
N LEU A 88 19.46 -12.70 2.61
CA LEU A 88 20.82 -12.17 2.53
C LEU A 88 21.64 -12.97 1.52
N GLN A 89 22.42 -12.28 0.69
CA GLN A 89 23.51 -12.87 -0.06
C GLN A 89 24.81 -12.10 0.19
N MET A 90 25.83 -12.82 0.62
CA MET A 90 27.16 -12.28 0.83
C MET A 90 27.97 -12.28 -0.48
N LEU A 91 28.82 -11.29 -0.65
CA LEU A 91 29.64 -11.08 -1.86
C LEU A 91 31.13 -11.04 -1.53
N SER A 92 31.58 -11.85 -0.59
CA SER A 92 33.02 -12.00 -0.34
C SER A 92 33.67 -13.04 -1.27
N ALA A 93 34.99 -13.05 -1.37
CA ALA A 93 35.73 -14.05 -2.15
C ALA A 93 35.75 -15.44 -1.47
N ASP A 94 35.40 -15.53 -0.20
CA ASP A 94 35.37 -16.76 0.57
C ASP A 94 33.95 -17.34 0.59
N GLU A 95 33.68 -18.30 -0.28
CA GLU A 95 32.37 -18.95 -0.41
C GLU A 95 31.95 -19.68 0.87
N THR A 96 32.89 -20.29 1.59
CA THR A 96 32.59 -21.01 2.84
C THR A 96 32.11 -20.04 3.92
N PHE A 97 32.76 -18.89 4.00
CA PHE A 97 32.35 -17.81 4.90
C PHE A 97 30.97 -17.25 4.51
N ASN A 98 30.72 -17.02 3.21
CA ASN A 98 29.44 -16.55 2.72
C ASN A 98 28.29 -17.49 3.12
N ASP A 99 28.43 -18.79 2.84
CA ASP A 99 27.45 -19.82 3.18
C ASP A 99 27.17 -19.89 4.71
N ALA A 100 28.22 -19.75 5.54
CA ALA A 100 28.10 -19.76 6.99
C ALA A 100 27.30 -18.54 7.50
N VAL A 101 27.62 -17.35 7.02
CA VAL A 101 26.94 -16.09 7.38
C VAL A 101 25.48 -16.12 6.94
N GLU A 102 25.20 -16.48 5.70
CA GLU A 102 23.85 -16.55 5.13
C GLU A 102 22.98 -17.56 5.90
N THR A 103 23.51 -18.74 6.19
CA THR A 103 22.82 -19.76 6.99
C THR A 103 22.55 -19.28 8.41
N ALA A 104 23.53 -18.63 9.05
CA ALA A 104 23.37 -18.10 10.40
C ALA A 104 22.33 -16.97 10.45
N PHE A 105 22.35 -16.05 9.46
CA PHE A 105 21.38 -14.99 9.34
C PHE A 105 19.96 -15.51 9.13
N MET A 106 19.78 -16.49 8.25
CA MET A 106 18.49 -17.13 8.00
C MET A 106 17.93 -17.75 9.29
N ARG A 107 18.73 -18.55 10.02
CA ARG A 107 18.30 -19.17 11.28
C ARG A 107 17.96 -18.13 12.36
N TRP A 108 18.72 -17.06 12.45
CA TRP A 108 18.42 -15.95 13.34
C TRP A 108 17.13 -15.24 12.94
N SER A 109 16.95 -14.93 11.66
CA SER A 109 15.75 -14.30 11.10
C SER A 109 14.49 -15.10 11.45
N ASP A 110 14.52 -16.41 11.33
CA ASP A 110 13.44 -17.30 11.73
C ASP A 110 13.20 -17.27 13.26
N ALA A 111 14.28 -17.33 14.05
CA ALA A 111 14.19 -17.32 15.50
C ALA A 111 13.57 -16.03 16.07
N VAL A 112 13.84 -14.88 15.46
CA VAL A 112 13.26 -13.58 15.85
C VAL A 112 11.96 -13.27 15.12
N ARG A 113 11.53 -14.11 14.16
CA ARG A 113 10.35 -13.89 13.31
C ARG A 113 10.45 -12.56 12.54
N LEU A 114 11.59 -12.34 11.89
CA LEU A 114 11.91 -11.06 11.22
C LEU A 114 10.85 -10.67 10.18
N ALA A 115 10.52 -11.57 9.25
CA ALA A 115 9.56 -11.28 8.18
C ALA A 115 8.17 -10.86 8.69
N PRO A 116 7.52 -11.54 9.66
CA PRO A 116 6.29 -11.05 10.29
C PRO A 116 6.43 -9.65 10.91
N LYS A 117 7.56 -9.36 11.58
CA LYS A 117 7.79 -8.03 12.17
C LYS A 117 7.90 -6.95 11.11
N LEU A 118 8.65 -7.21 10.04
CA LEU A 118 8.78 -6.27 8.91
C LEU A 118 7.42 -6.01 8.23
N ARG A 119 6.59 -7.06 8.03
CA ARG A 119 5.22 -6.88 7.52
C ARG A 119 4.37 -6.00 8.45
N THR A 120 4.46 -6.21 9.76
CA THR A 120 3.76 -5.36 10.74
C THR A 120 4.22 -3.91 10.64
N MET A 121 5.53 -3.66 10.51
CA MET A 121 6.06 -2.31 10.32
C MET A 121 5.58 -1.69 9.00
N ARG A 122 5.52 -2.46 7.90
CA ARG A 122 5.00 -1.97 6.62
C ARG A 122 3.52 -1.61 6.70
N MET A 123 2.71 -2.43 7.38
CA MET A 123 1.31 -2.13 7.65
C MET A 123 1.18 -0.88 8.51
N ALA A 124 1.98 -0.73 9.57
CA ALA A 124 1.97 0.44 10.43
C ALA A 124 2.35 1.72 9.65
N ARG A 125 3.37 1.68 8.78
CA ARG A 125 3.71 2.83 7.94
C ARG A 125 2.53 3.25 7.05
N CYS A 126 1.81 2.30 6.47
CA CYS A 126 0.64 2.60 5.64
C CYS A 126 -0.53 3.16 6.45
N GLN A 127 -0.84 2.50 7.58
CA GLN A 127 -2.00 2.79 8.42
C GLN A 127 -1.78 3.95 9.40
N ASP A 128 -0.61 4.01 10.04
CA ASP A 128 -0.29 4.96 11.10
C ASP A 128 0.61 6.11 10.63
N GLY A 129 1.18 5.97 9.42
CA GLY A 129 2.10 6.91 8.80
C GLY A 129 3.56 6.61 9.04
N GLU A 130 3.88 5.96 10.15
CA GLU A 130 5.23 5.66 10.57
C GLU A 130 5.28 4.37 11.39
N ALA A 131 6.46 3.76 11.47
CA ALA A 131 6.70 2.62 12.35
C ALA A 131 8.07 2.73 13.01
N PHE A 132 8.16 2.24 14.23
CA PHE A 132 9.37 2.25 15.04
C PHE A 132 9.74 0.84 15.47
N ALA A 133 11.04 0.56 15.50
CA ALA A 133 11.57 -0.68 16.06
C ALA A 133 12.88 -0.40 16.80
N VAL A 134 13.01 -0.95 18.01
CA VAL A 134 14.26 -0.89 18.77
C VAL A 134 15.08 -2.14 18.50
N LEU A 135 16.35 -1.95 18.20
CA LEU A 135 17.36 -2.98 18.14
C LEU A 135 17.77 -3.34 19.56
N ALA A 136 17.16 -4.38 20.13
CA ALA A 136 17.30 -4.76 21.52
C ALA A 136 18.03 -6.09 21.69
N THR A 137 18.75 -6.26 22.78
CA THR A 137 19.30 -7.57 23.15
C THR A 137 18.26 -8.39 23.90
N ASN A 138 17.87 -9.55 23.35
CA ASN A 138 16.91 -10.46 23.96
C ASN A 138 17.57 -11.79 24.31
N PRO A 139 17.93 -12.03 25.58
CA PRO A 139 18.64 -13.24 26.00
C PRO A 139 17.84 -14.52 25.83
N LYS A 140 16.52 -14.44 25.65
CA LYS A 140 15.62 -15.60 25.48
C LYS A 140 15.61 -16.18 24.07
N ILE A 141 16.21 -15.50 23.09
CA ILE A 141 16.31 -16.01 21.71
C ILE A 141 17.15 -17.28 21.70
N ARG A 142 16.62 -18.34 21.06
CA ARG A 142 17.30 -19.62 20.89
C ARG A 142 18.28 -19.58 19.70
N HIS A 143 19.18 -18.61 19.68
CA HIS A 143 20.24 -18.43 18.68
C HIS A 143 21.46 -17.83 19.37
N GLY A 144 22.67 -17.93 18.76
CA GLY A 144 23.89 -17.32 19.27
C GLY A 144 23.75 -15.80 19.39
N VAL A 145 23.43 -15.16 18.27
CA VAL A 145 23.13 -13.72 18.22
C VAL A 145 21.83 -13.44 18.97
N LYS A 146 21.87 -12.46 19.88
CA LYS A 146 20.74 -12.10 20.76
C LYS A 146 20.01 -10.84 20.32
N LEU A 147 20.41 -10.26 19.21
CA LEU A 147 19.70 -9.12 18.61
C LEU A 147 18.24 -9.50 18.33
N ASP A 148 17.33 -8.60 18.70
CA ASP A 148 15.89 -8.68 18.44
C ASP A 148 15.36 -7.32 17.98
N LEU A 149 14.23 -7.30 17.27
CA LEU A 149 13.48 -6.11 16.95
C LEU A 149 12.26 -5.99 17.86
N GLN A 150 12.22 -4.97 18.68
CA GLN A 150 11.06 -4.65 19.50
C GLN A 150 10.25 -3.55 18.80
N LEU A 151 9.09 -3.90 18.26
CA LEU A 151 8.21 -2.97 17.58
C LEU A 151 7.54 -2.03 18.58
N ILE A 152 7.42 -0.75 18.21
CA ILE A 152 6.81 0.30 19.02
C ILE A 152 5.75 1.00 18.19
N GLU A 153 4.56 1.20 18.78
CA GLU A 153 3.51 1.99 18.15
C GLU A 153 3.89 3.47 18.07
N ALA A 154 3.52 4.10 16.97
CA ALA A 154 3.84 5.50 16.70
C ALA A 154 3.37 6.47 17.78
N ASP A 155 2.25 6.18 18.47
CA ASP A 155 1.71 7.00 19.55
C ASP A 155 2.57 6.99 20.82
N ARG A 156 3.48 6.02 20.97
CA ARG A 156 4.41 5.94 22.10
C ARG A 156 5.64 6.80 21.91
N VAL A 157 5.98 7.20 20.69
CA VAL A 157 7.04 8.17 20.43
C VAL A 157 6.40 9.55 20.37
N SER A 158 6.52 10.32 21.46
CA SER A 158 5.83 11.59 21.61
C SER A 158 6.63 12.55 22.47
N GLY A 159 6.56 13.82 22.13
CA GLY A 159 7.12 14.91 22.93
C GLY A 159 6.39 15.07 24.26
N GLU A 160 6.90 15.93 25.12
CA GLU A 160 6.16 16.42 26.26
C GLU A 160 5.07 17.39 25.77
N LEU A 161 3.97 17.51 26.52
CA LEU A 161 2.87 18.46 26.27
C LEU A 161 3.30 19.94 26.40
N ARG A 162 4.57 20.23 26.23
CA ARG A 162 5.10 21.60 26.26
C ARG A 162 5.07 22.16 24.85
N TRP A 163 4.44 23.30 24.71
CA TRP A 163 4.35 24.10 23.48
C TRP A 163 5.72 24.64 23.00
N PHE A 164 6.77 24.42 23.77
CA PHE A 164 8.14 24.84 23.49
C PHE A 164 9.05 23.63 23.74
N GLU A 165 9.09 22.72 22.76
CA GLU A 165 10.23 21.83 22.60
C GLU A 165 11.44 22.69 22.20
N ASP A 166 12.63 22.27 22.62
CA ASP A 166 13.87 22.89 22.17
C ASP A 166 13.90 22.96 20.64
N ASP A 167 14.46 24.04 20.06
CA ASP A 167 14.52 24.25 18.58
C ASP A 167 15.07 23.05 17.79
N THR A 168 15.64 22.06 18.48
CA THR A 168 16.23 20.84 17.94
C THR A 168 15.37 19.60 18.12
N SER A 169 14.14 19.71 18.63
CA SER A 169 13.27 18.56 18.92
C SER A 169 11.92 18.67 18.19
N VAL A 170 11.46 17.57 17.61
CA VAL A 170 10.15 17.47 16.96
C VAL A 170 9.41 16.24 17.50
N ASP A 171 8.37 16.47 18.30
CA ASP A 171 7.44 15.47 18.84
C ASP A 171 8.13 14.18 19.34
N GLY A 172 9.06 14.34 20.28
CA GLY A 172 9.79 13.27 20.96
C GLY A 172 10.99 12.72 20.19
N ILE A 173 11.43 13.38 19.14
CA ILE A 173 12.67 13.07 18.43
C ILE A 173 13.59 14.26 18.47
N SER A 174 14.78 14.09 19.01
CA SER A 174 15.83 15.14 19.04
C SER A 174 16.73 15.01 17.82
N TYR A 175 17.15 16.15 17.27
CA TYR A 175 17.98 16.23 16.06
C TYR A 175 19.26 16.99 16.32
N ASP A 176 20.30 16.65 15.57
CA ASP A 176 21.54 17.45 15.54
C ASP A 176 21.39 18.66 14.59
N ARG A 177 22.45 19.49 14.55
CA ARG A 177 22.49 20.68 13.66
C ARG A 177 22.40 20.38 12.16
N TRP A 178 22.57 19.13 11.75
CA TRP A 178 22.47 18.69 10.36
C TRP A 178 21.12 18.01 10.04
N GLY A 179 20.24 17.89 11.06
CA GLY A 179 18.94 17.24 10.91
C GLY A 179 18.97 15.72 11.06
N ASN A 180 20.06 15.15 11.61
CA ASN A 180 20.08 13.72 11.92
C ASN A 180 19.42 13.47 13.27
N PRO A 181 18.58 12.44 13.43
CA PRO A 181 18.02 12.08 14.72
C PRO A 181 19.12 11.60 15.68
N THR A 182 19.09 12.07 16.91
CA THR A 182 20.06 11.71 17.97
C THR A 182 19.44 10.88 19.07
N ASP A 183 18.19 11.16 19.43
CA ASP A 183 17.50 10.50 20.53
C ASP A 183 15.99 10.42 20.28
N TYR A 184 15.35 9.37 20.80
CA TYR A 184 13.92 9.13 20.74
C TYR A 184 13.34 8.98 22.14
N ARG A 185 12.39 9.84 22.48
CA ARG A 185 11.62 9.75 23.71
C ARG A 185 10.45 8.79 23.51
N VAL A 186 10.48 7.66 24.22
CA VAL A 186 9.49 6.58 24.10
C VAL A 186 8.72 6.44 25.41
N LEU A 187 7.41 6.60 25.35
CA LEU A 187 6.51 6.39 26.49
C LEU A 187 6.48 4.91 26.88
N LYS A 188 6.47 4.63 28.16
CA LYS A 188 6.39 3.28 28.72
C LYS A 188 5.10 2.57 28.27
N TYR A 189 3.99 3.28 28.30
CA TYR A 189 2.67 2.79 27.91
C TYR A 189 2.11 3.62 26.76
N HIS A 190 1.22 3.03 25.97
CA HIS A 190 0.50 3.75 24.93
C HIS A 190 -0.44 4.77 25.58
N PRO A 191 -0.61 6.00 25.05
CA PRO A 191 -1.48 7.04 25.63
C PRO A 191 -2.96 6.63 25.76
N GLY A 192 -3.41 5.64 25.00
CA GLY A 192 -4.74 5.05 25.10
C GLY A 192 -4.84 3.82 26.01
N ASP A 193 -3.76 3.42 26.69
CA ASP A 193 -3.77 2.28 27.63
C ASP A 193 -4.26 2.75 29.00
N ILE A 194 -5.01 1.89 29.69
CA ILE A 194 -5.50 2.13 31.05
C ILE A 194 -4.38 2.37 32.07
N ARG A 195 -3.16 1.88 31.79
CA ARG A 195 -1.99 2.04 32.66
C ARG A 195 -1.23 3.34 32.40
N TYR A 196 -1.60 4.12 31.39
CA TYR A 196 -0.94 5.38 31.08
C TYR A 196 -1.37 6.46 32.05
N MET A 197 -0.40 7.15 32.64
CA MET A 197 -0.63 8.36 33.44
C MET A 197 0.14 9.52 32.79
N PRO A 198 -0.50 10.70 32.60
CA PRO A 198 0.22 11.88 32.13
C PRO A 198 1.38 12.22 33.09
N GLY A 199 2.61 12.34 32.54
CA GLY A 199 3.81 12.54 33.34
C GLY A 199 4.58 11.26 33.68
N ASP A 200 4.14 10.09 33.19
CA ASP A 200 4.90 8.85 33.30
C ASP A 200 6.31 9.01 32.69
N ASP A 201 7.27 8.31 33.31
CA ASP A 201 8.65 8.26 32.84
C ASP A 201 8.70 7.75 31.39
N ALA A 202 9.33 8.52 30.53
CA ALA A 202 9.68 8.10 29.19
C ALA A 202 11.11 7.51 29.20
N ILE A 203 11.33 6.58 28.31
CA ILE A 203 12.65 5.99 28.07
C ILE A 203 13.26 6.75 26.89
N HIS A 204 14.50 7.19 27.04
CA HIS A 204 15.29 7.78 25.98
C HIS A 204 16.10 6.70 25.28
N ILE A 205 15.94 6.58 23.97
CA ILE A 205 16.59 5.57 23.14
C ILE A 205 17.46 6.29 22.11
N PRO A 206 18.80 6.09 22.14
CA PRO A 206 19.68 6.68 21.15
C PRO A 206 19.31 6.23 19.72
N ALA A 207 19.45 7.14 18.76
CA ALA A 207 19.03 6.91 17.37
C ALA A 207 19.76 5.73 16.71
N GLU A 208 20.96 5.37 17.16
CA GLU A 208 21.68 4.20 16.67
C GLU A 208 20.94 2.86 16.92
N TYR A 209 20.09 2.80 17.97
CA TYR A 209 19.29 1.62 18.30
C TYR A 209 17.84 1.74 17.85
N MET A 210 17.44 2.84 17.23
CA MET A 210 16.07 3.07 16.78
C MET A 210 15.97 3.00 15.25
N ILE A 211 15.15 2.10 14.73
CA ILE A 211 14.71 2.14 13.35
C ILE A 211 13.42 2.95 13.31
N HIS A 212 13.40 4.04 12.56
CA HIS A 212 12.22 4.86 12.31
C HIS A 212 11.96 4.91 10.81
N ILE A 213 10.80 4.45 10.37
CA ILE A 213 10.42 4.43 8.96
C ILE A 213 9.12 5.21 8.74
N PHE A 214 9.15 6.11 7.80
CA PHE A 214 7.99 6.87 7.30
C PHE A 214 8.25 7.33 5.87
N ARG A 215 7.21 7.81 5.21
CA ARG A 215 7.34 8.39 3.87
C ARG A 215 7.52 9.91 3.98
N GLN A 216 8.65 10.40 3.53
CA GLN A 216 8.96 11.82 3.55
C GLN A 216 8.43 12.48 2.27
N ASP A 217 7.16 12.90 2.27
CA ASP A 217 6.50 13.50 1.10
C ASP A 217 6.89 14.98 0.87
N ARG A 218 7.40 15.66 1.90
CA ARG A 218 7.87 17.05 1.84
C ARG A 218 9.24 17.19 2.51
N PRO A 219 10.17 18.01 1.93
CA PRO A 219 11.38 18.37 2.64
C PRO A 219 11.07 19.00 4.00
N GLY A 220 11.81 18.62 5.05
CA GLY A 220 11.57 19.10 6.41
C GLY A 220 10.44 18.43 7.16
N LEU A 221 9.90 17.31 6.65
CA LEU A 221 8.97 16.46 7.38
C LEU A 221 9.75 15.48 8.25
N HIS A 222 9.53 15.50 9.54
CA HIS A 222 10.25 14.67 10.52
C HIS A 222 9.40 13.52 11.06
N ARG A 223 8.08 13.55 10.89
CA ARG A 223 7.14 12.54 11.36
C ARG A 223 6.17 12.13 10.26
N GLY A 224 5.82 10.85 10.22
CA GLY A 224 4.99 10.27 9.17
C GLY A 224 3.49 10.55 9.28
N VAL A 225 2.83 10.61 8.12
CA VAL A 225 1.37 10.71 7.96
C VAL A 225 0.89 9.43 7.28
N PRO A 226 -0.27 8.84 7.66
CA PRO A 226 -0.80 7.64 7.03
C PRO A 226 -0.83 7.74 5.50
N GLU A 227 -0.26 6.75 4.80
CA GLU A 227 -0.18 6.77 3.34
C GLU A 227 -1.57 6.82 2.68
N ILE A 228 -2.61 6.30 3.36
CA ILE A 228 -3.99 6.30 2.89
C ILE A 228 -4.77 7.56 3.26
N THR A 229 -4.12 8.60 3.80
CA THR A 229 -4.79 9.85 4.21
C THR A 229 -5.68 10.46 3.14
N PRO A 230 -5.24 10.64 1.86
CA PRO A 230 -6.11 11.17 0.82
C PRO A 230 -7.31 10.27 0.49
N ALA A 231 -7.21 8.96 0.74
CA ALA A 231 -8.27 8.01 0.49
C ALA A 231 -9.28 7.87 1.65
N LEU A 232 -8.99 8.39 2.85
CA LEU A 232 -9.88 8.25 4.01
C LEU A 232 -11.30 8.79 3.75
N PRO A 233 -11.48 10.00 3.16
CA PRO A 233 -12.82 10.48 2.81
C PRO A 233 -13.53 9.59 1.79
N LEU A 234 -12.80 9.04 0.83
CA LEU A 234 -13.34 8.16 -0.22
C LEU A 234 -13.84 6.82 0.37
N PHE A 235 -13.08 6.22 1.29
CA PHE A 235 -13.52 5.03 2.01
C PHE A 235 -14.81 5.29 2.80
N ALA A 236 -14.89 6.42 3.51
CA ALA A 236 -16.08 6.79 4.26
C ALA A 236 -17.29 7.03 3.35
N GLN A 237 -17.09 7.70 2.21
CA GLN A 237 -18.14 7.95 1.21
C GLN A 237 -18.61 6.64 0.57
N LEU A 238 -17.70 5.74 0.19
CA LEU A 238 -18.04 4.44 -0.38
C LEU A 238 -18.88 3.60 0.59
N ARG A 239 -18.48 3.53 1.86
CA ARG A 239 -19.26 2.83 2.89
C ARG A 239 -20.66 3.40 3.04
N ARG A 240 -20.77 4.73 3.12
CA ARG A 240 -22.07 5.42 3.22
C ARG A 240 -22.93 5.18 1.99
N TYR A 241 -22.35 5.21 0.81
CA TYR A 241 -23.05 4.97 -0.45
C TYR A 241 -23.61 3.55 -0.52
N ASN A 242 -22.78 2.54 -0.21
CA ASN A 242 -23.22 1.16 -0.19
C ASN A 242 -24.36 0.90 0.82
N LEU A 243 -24.28 1.51 2.00
CA LEU A 243 -25.37 1.44 2.99
C LEU A 243 -26.65 2.08 2.47
N ALA A 244 -26.55 3.26 1.84
CA ALA A 244 -27.72 3.94 1.28
C ALA A 244 -28.38 3.13 0.14
N VAL A 245 -27.57 2.51 -0.74
CA VAL A 245 -28.08 1.64 -1.81
C VAL A 245 -28.75 0.40 -1.23
N LEU A 246 -28.17 -0.22 -0.20
CA LEU A 246 -28.77 -1.37 0.47
C LEU A 246 -30.09 -1.01 1.13
N SER A 247 -30.12 0.10 1.91
CA SER A 247 -31.37 0.56 2.55
C SER A 247 -32.45 0.95 1.54
N ALA A 248 -32.08 1.51 0.39
CA ALA A 248 -33.04 1.76 -0.68
C ALA A 248 -33.60 0.47 -1.29
N ALA A 249 -32.75 -0.55 -1.44
CA ALA A 249 -33.18 -1.87 -1.94
C ALA A 249 -34.07 -2.60 -0.93
N GLU A 250 -33.76 -2.51 0.37
CA GLU A 250 -34.58 -3.04 1.46
C GLU A 250 -35.97 -2.36 1.50
N ALA A 251 -36.00 -1.00 1.51
CA ALA A 251 -37.25 -0.25 1.46
C ALA A 251 -38.07 -0.58 0.22
N ALA A 252 -37.41 -0.78 -0.91
CA ALA A 252 -38.06 -1.18 -2.14
C ALA A 252 -38.68 -2.59 -2.09
N ALA A 253 -38.05 -3.50 -1.36
CA ALA A 253 -38.56 -4.84 -1.16
C ALA A 253 -39.75 -4.87 -0.17
N ASP A 254 -39.77 -3.94 0.79
CA ASP A 254 -40.83 -3.83 1.79
C ASP A 254 -42.12 -3.20 1.23
N PHE A 255 -42.02 -2.34 0.21
CA PHE A 255 -43.18 -1.70 -0.41
C PHE A 255 -43.66 -2.48 -1.65
N ALA A 256 -44.72 -3.27 -1.50
CA ALA A 256 -45.27 -4.06 -2.60
C ALA A 256 -46.08 -3.22 -3.59
N ALA A 257 -46.85 -2.24 -3.12
CA ALA A 257 -47.69 -1.36 -3.96
C ALA A 257 -48.15 -0.10 -3.22
N ILE A 258 -48.49 0.93 -4.00
CA ILE A 258 -49.15 2.13 -3.49
C ILE A 258 -50.51 2.25 -4.17
N LEU A 259 -51.57 2.44 -3.41
CA LEU A 259 -52.88 2.79 -3.90
C LEU A 259 -52.97 4.32 -4.01
N TYR A 260 -53.30 4.82 -5.20
CA TYR A 260 -53.51 6.24 -5.41
C TYR A 260 -54.74 6.52 -6.28
N THR A 261 -55.34 7.69 -6.14
CA THR A 261 -56.45 8.13 -6.96
C THR A 261 -56.14 9.51 -7.55
N ASP A 262 -56.54 9.73 -8.77
CA ASP A 262 -56.46 11.03 -9.47
C ASP A 262 -57.83 11.80 -9.30
N ALA A 263 -58.82 11.23 -8.63
CA ALA A 263 -60.10 11.87 -8.42
C ALA A 263 -59.99 13.05 -7.46
N PRO A 264 -60.65 14.18 -7.74
CA PRO A 264 -60.73 15.29 -6.78
C PRO A 264 -61.45 14.82 -5.53
N PRO A 265 -61.12 15.31 -4.31
CA PRO A 265 -61.78 14.96 -3.08
C PRO A 265 -63.25 15.40 -3.12
N ASN A 266 -64.14 14.45 -3.36
CA ASN A 266 -65.59 14.66 -3.34
C ASN A 266 -66.09 14.31 -1.94
N GLY A 267 -66.08 15.11 -1.00
CA GLY A 267 -66.73 15.15 0.29
C GLY A 267 -67.38 13.90 0.93
N GLU A 268 -67.37 12.73 0.31
CA GLU A 268 -67.76 11.46 0.88
C GLU A 268 -66.49 10.72 1.41
N SER A 269 -66.57 10.27 2.63
CA SER A 269 -65.48 9.52 3.30
C SER A 269 -65.24 8.21 2.54
N ASP A 270 -64.09 8.09 1.87
CA ASP A 270 -63.66 6.82 1.31
C ASP A 270 -63.40 5.83 2.42
N GLU A 271 -63.67 4.53 2.21
CA GLU A 271 -63.41 3.45 3.15
C GLU A 271 -61.92 3.28 3.51
N ILE A 272 -61.02 3.96 2.79
CA ILE A 272 -59.57 3.93 3.00
C ILE A 272 -59.12 5.34 3.35
N GLU A 273 -58.62 5.50 4.59
CA GLU A 273 -58.03 6.77 5.02
C GLU A 273 -56.61 6.99 4.40
N PRO A 274 -56.25 8.26 4.14
CA PRO A 274 -54.91 8.57 3.71
C PRO A 274 -53.87 8.04 4.69
N MET A 275 -52.84 7.33 4.18
CA MET A 275 -51.74 6.72 4.95
C MET A 275 -52.08 5.39 5.64
N ASP A 276 -53.25 4.77 5.40
CA ASP A 276 -53.54 3.42 5.87
C ASP A 276 -52.63 2.39 5.21
N ALA A 277 -52.14 1.46 6.03
CA ALA A 277 -51.30 0.33 5.60
C ALA A 277 -52.13 -0.96 5.51
N ILE A 278 -52.25 -1.51 4.31
CA ILE A 278 -52.95 -2.79 4.09
C ILE A 278 -51.90 -3.89 4.04
N PRO A 279 -51.89 -4.89 4.95
CA PRO A 279 -50.95 -5.98 4.89
C PRO A 279 -51.23 -6.87 3.67
N LEU A 280 -50.21 -7.13 2.83
CA LEU A 280 -50.28 -8.00 1.68
C LEU A 280 -49.72 -9.39 2.03
N GLU A 281 -50.60 -10.42 1.90
CA GLU A 281 -50.17 -11.81 2.02
C GLU A 281 -49.76 -12.42 0.66
N ARG A 282 -48.92 -13.43 0.68
CA ARG A 282 -48.52 -14.14 -0.53
C ARG A 282 -49.72 -14.75 -1.25
N ASN A 283 -49.85 -14.50 -2.55
CA ASN A 283 -50.96 -14.95 -3.39
C ASN A 283 -52.32 -14.30 -3.11
N MET A 284 -52.35 -13.17 -2.45
CA MET A 284 -53.56 -12.39 -2.23
C MET A 284 -53.99 -11.69 -3.51
N MET A 285 -55.28 -11.79 -3.87
CA MET A 285 -55.87 -11.01 -4.95
C MET A 285 -56.58 -9.80 -4.31
N LEU A 286 -56.08 -8.60 -4.59
CA LEU A 286 -56.61 -7.35 -4.07
C LEU A 286 -57.56 -6.76 -5.13
N THR A 287 -58.80 -6.45 -4.71
CA THR A 287 -59.73 -5.65 -5.53
C THR A 287 -59.66 -4.20 -5.04
N VAL A 288 -59.51 -3.25 -5.96
CA VAL A 288 -59.38 -1.81 -5.63
C VAL A 288 -60.70 -1.14 -5.88
N PRO A 289 -61.15 -0.18 -5.01
CA PRO A 289 -62.37 0.57 -5.24
C PRO A 289 -62.36 1.34 -6.57
N ALA A 290 -63.56 1.63 -7.13
CA ALA A 290 -63.65 2.33 -8.41
C ALA A 290 -63.00 3.72 -8.35
N GLY A 291 -62.12 4.00 -9.32
CA GLY A 291 -61.35 5.28 -9.36
C GLY A 291 -59.98 5.22 -8.71
N TRP A 292 -59.65 4.16 -7.97
CA TRP A 292 -58.30 3.95 -7.43
C TRP A 292 -57.44 3.16 -8.40
N LYS A 293 -56.15 3.48 -8.39
CA LYS A 293 -55.14 2.80 -9.19
C LYS A 293 -54.08 2.23 -8.25
N MET A 294 -53.63 1.03 -8.54
CA MET A 294 -52.48 0.44 -7.87
C MET A 294 -51.22 0.73 -8.70
N GLY A 295 -50.32 1.47 -8.12
CA GLY A 295 -48.98 1.69 -8.66
C GLY A 295 -48.00 0.78 -7.95
N GLN A 296 -47.28 -0.02 -8.72
CA GLN A 296 -46.11 -0.68 -8.16
C GLN A 296 -44.99 0.34 -8.05
N LEU A 297 -44.41 0.48 -6.86
CA LEU A 297 -43.13 1.16 -6.74
C LEU A 297 -42.12 0.34 -7.53
N ASP A 298 -41.75 0.85 -8.71
CA ASP A 298 -40.62 0.31 -9.47
C ASP A 298 -39.36 0.99 -8.95
N PRO A 299 -38.68 0.40 -7.96
CA PRO A 299 -37.48 1.01 -7.42
C PRO A 299 -36.37 0.83 -8.47
N LYS A 300 -36.02 1.89 -9.15
CA LYS A 300 -34.86 1.94 -10.05
C LYS A 300 -33.54 1.82 -9.29
N GLN A 301 -33.55 1.15 -8.15
CA GLN A 301 -32.38 0.87 -7.30
C GLN A 301 -32.21 -0.66 -7.14
N PRO A 302 -30.95 -1.17 -7.17
CA PRO A 302 -29.73 -0.40 -7.38
C PRO A 302 -29.67 0.20 -8.79
N ALA A 303 -29.27 1.48 -8.87
CA ALA A 303 -29.11 2.14 -10.15
C ALA A 303 -28.16 1.33 -11.04
N ALA A 304 -28.44 1.25 -12.36
CA ALA A 304 -27.59 0.53 -13.31
C ALA A 304 -26.10 0.93 -13.23
N ASN A 305 -25.81 2.10 -12.74
CA ASN A 305 -24.47 2.68 -12.62
C ASN A 305 -23.79 2.41 -11.27
N HIS A 306 -24.37 1.59 -10.36
CA HIS A 306 -23.77 1.34 -9.04
C HIS A 306 -22.37 0.74 -9.14
N ALA A 307 -22.20 -0.30 -9.96
CA ALA A 307 -20.91 -0.97 -10.13
C ALA A 307 -19.85 -0.04 -10.74
N GLU A 308 -20.25 0.79 -11.71
CA GLU A 308 -19.36 1.76 -12.34
C GLU A 308 -18.90 2.86 -11.35
N PHE A 309 -19.82 3.38 -10.55
CA PHE A 309 -19.52 4.38 -9.54
C PHE A 309 -18.57 3.84 -8.47
N VAL A 310 -18.81 2.63 -7.96
CA VAL A 310 -17.91 1.94 -7.03
C VAL A 310 -16.52 1.76 -7.64
N LYS A 311 -16.45 1.35 -8.91
CA LYS A 311 -15.19 1.19 -9.65
C LYS A 311 -14.40 2.50 -9.76
N ILE A 312 -15.06 3.61 -10.03
CA ILE A 312 -14.43 4.94 -10.12
C ILE A 312 -13.82 5.31 -8.76
N ILE A 313 -14.57 5.19 -7.66
CA ILE A 313 -14.06 5.50 -6.31
C ILE A 313 -12.88 4.60 -5.95
N LEU A 314 -12.97 3.29 -6.21
CA LEU A 314 -11.86 2.36 -5.94
C LEU A 314 -10.63 2.66 -6.80
N SER A 315 -10.82 3.12 -8.04
CA SER A 315 -9.70 3.55 -8.91
C SER A 315 -8.98 4.79 -8.35
N GLU A 316 -9.71 5.74 -7.79
CA GLU A 316 -9.16 6.91 -7.13
C GLU A 316 -8.40 6.53 -5.85
N ILE A 317 -8.99 5.65 -5.02
CA ILE A 317 -8.33 5.09 -3.84
C ILE A 317 -7.03 4.37 -4.22
N ALA A 318 -7.07 3.53 -5.26
CA ALA A 318 -5.89 2.80 -5.74
C ALA A 318 -4.77 3.77 -6.14
N ARG A 319 -5.12 4.89 -6.79
CA ARG A 319 -4.15 5.89 -7.20
C ARG A 319 -3.43 6.56 -6.04
N CYS A 320 -4.06 6.68 -4.87
CA CYS A 320 -3.48 7.27 -3.67
C CYS A 320 -2.17 6.57 -3.25
N VAL A 321 -2.10 5.25 -3.38
CA VAL A 321 -0.94 4.43 -2.99
C VAL A 321 -0.21 3.82 -4.19
N VAL A 322 -0.39 4.38 -5.38
CA VAL A 322 0.28 3.98 -6.63
C VAL A 322 0.02 2.51 -6.99
N THR A 323 -1.17 2.01 -6.69
CA THR A 323 -1.64 0.69 -7.14
C THR A 323 -2.71 0.83 -8.22
N THR A 324 -3.18 -0.29 -8.77
CA THR A 324 -4.22 -0.31 -9.80
C THR A 324 -5.56 -0.76 -9.24
N TYR A 325 -6.66 -0.43 -9.95
CA TYR A 325 -8.00 -0.88 -9.57
C TYR A 325 -8.07 -2.40 -9.44
N GLY A 326 -7.56 -3.12 -10.45
CA GLY A 326 -7.57 -4.59 -10.46
C GLY A 326 -6.91 -5.19 -9.22
N THR A 327 -5.76 -4.66 -8.85
CA THR A 327 -5.01 -5.10 -7.67
C THR A 327 -5.75 -4.78 -6.36
N LEU A 328 -6.31 -3.55 -6.23
CA LEU A 328 -7.05 -3.15 -5.04
C LEU A 328 -8.37 -3.91 -4.87
N ALA A 329 -9.14 -4.03 -5.95
CA ALA A 329 -10.46 -4.65 -5.93
C ALA A 329 -10.41 -6.18 -6.04
N GLY A 330 -9.28 -6.75 -6.49
CA GLY A 330 -9.17 -8.16 -6.86
C GLY A 330 -10.00 -8.52 -8.11
N ASP A 331 -10.32 -7.50 -8.92
CA ASP A 331 -11.16 -7.65 -10.12
C ASP A 331 -10.35 -7.41 -11.39
N PHE A 332 -10.04 -8.47 -12.09
CA PHE A 332 -9.34 -8.48 -13.38
C PHE A 332 -10.24 -8.80 -14.57
N SER A 333 -11.57 -8.84 -14.38
CA SER A 333 -12.54 -9.23 -15.41
C SER A 333 -12.52 -8.35 -16.66
N GLY A 334 -12.17 -7.06 -16.51
CA GLY A 334 -12.07 -6.11 -17.61
C GLY A 334 -10.69 -6.04 -18.27
N HIS A 335 -9.71 -6.86 -17.86
CA HIS A 335 -8.35 -6.81 -18.38
C HIS A 335 -8.16 -7.80 -19.53
N ASN A 336 -7.45 -7.35 -20.57
CA ASN A 336 -6.80 -8.26 -21.52
C ASN A 336 -5.32 -8.44 -21.09
N TYR A 337 -4.63 -9.36 -21.76
CA TYR A 337 -3.22 -9.65 -21.44
C TYR A 337 -2.32 -8.39 -21.46
N ALA A 338 -2.51 -7.51 -22.44
CA ALA A 338 -1.67 -6.31 -22.57
C ALA A 338 -1.96 -5.28 -21.48
N SER A 339 -3.24 -5.00 -21.18
CA SER A 339 -3.62 -4.05 -20.13
C SER A 339 -3.23 -4.54 -18.73
N GLY A 340 -3.48 -5.83 -18.44
CA GLY A 340 -3.07 -6.43 -17.15
C GLY A 340 -1.56 -6.43 -16.95
N ARG A 341 -0.78 -6.63 -18.03
CA ARG A 341 0.68 -6.54 -17.96
C ARG A 341 1.16 -5.10 -17.66
N LEU A 342 0.56 -4.10 -18.29
CA LEU A 342 0.91 -2.70 -18.05
C LEU A 342 0.58 -2.28 -16.62
N ASP A 343 -0.57 -2.65 -16.11
CA ASP A 343 -0.99 -2.40 -14.73
C ASP A 343 -0.01 -3.02 -13.73
N ASN A 344 0.34 -4.29 -13.94
CA ASN A 344 1.31 -4.98 -13.10
C ASN A 344 2.69 -4.30 -13.15
N GLN A 345 3.16 -3.83 -14.31
CA GLN A 345 4.45 -3.15 -14.43
C GLN A 345 4.51 -1.84 -13.63
N ILE A 346 3.44 -1.04 -13.66
CA ILE A 346 3.36 0.21 -12.89
C ILE A 346 3.39 -0.10 -11.39
N TYR A 347 2.62 -1.07 -10.95
CA TYR A 347 2.54 -1.48 -9.56
C TYR A 347 3.87 -2.07 -9.07
N HIS A 348 4.45 -3.01 -9.82
CA HIS A 348 5.73 -3.64 -9.48
C HIS A 348 6.86 -2.62 -9.36
N LYS A 349 6.88 -1.59 -10.23
CA LYS A 349 7.87 -0.51 -10.11
C LYS A 349 7.77 0.22 -8.76
N SER A 350 6.55 0.47 -8.27
CA SER A 350 6.37 1.12 -6.96
C SER A 350 6.86 0.22 -5.82
N ILE A 351 6.62 -1.09 -5.90
CA ILE A 351 7.10 -2.06 -4.91
C ILE A 351 8.64 -2.16 -4.93
N LEU A 352 9.28 -2.14 -6.11
CA LEU A 352 10.75 -2.15 -6.19
C LEU A 352 11.38 -0.92 -5.54
N VAL A 353 10.78 0.26 -5.73
CA VAL A 353 11.24 1.49 -5.05
C VAL A 353 11.06 1.37 -3.53
N ASP A 354 9.93 0.82 -3.10
CA ASP A 354 9.68 0.60 -1.67
C ASP A 354 10.69 -0.41 -1.07
N ARG A 355 10.97 -1.53 -1.75
CA ARG A 355 11.98 -2.51 -1.34
C ARG A 355 13.37 -1.89 -1.19
N SER A 356 13.79 -1.05 -2.13
CA SER A 356 15.07 -0.31 -2.05
C SER A 356 15.14 0.60 -0.81
N PHE A 357 14.04 1.25 -0.44
CA PHE A 357 13.94 2.00 0.80
C PHE A 357 14.12 1.08 2.03
N TRP A 358 13.44 -0.10 2.04
CA TRP A 358 13.56 -1.06 3.13
C TRP A 358 14.98 -1.62 3.26
N GLU A 359 15.68 -1.85 2.16
CA GLU A 359 17.08 -2.28 2.17
C GLU A 359 17.97 -1.25 2.88
N THR A 360 17.84 0.01 2.49
CA THR A 360 18.69 1.09 3.00
C THR A 360 18.38 1.44 4.45
N GLU A 361 17.11 1.67 4.77
CA GLU A 361 16.71 2.24 6.06
C GLU A 361 16.54 1.18 7.16
N VAL A 362 16.28 -0.07 6.79
CA VAL A 362 15.95 -1.13 7.75
C VAL A 362 16.95 -2.26 7.71
N LEU A 363 17.08 -2.93 6.57
CA LEU A 363 17.80 -4.20 6.50
C LEU A 363 19.31 -4.03 6.71
N ASN A 364 19.91 -3.02 6.09
CA ASN A 364 21.34 -2.75 6.25
C ASN A 364 21.69 -2.40 7.71
N ARG A 365 20.83 -1.63 8.38
CA ARG A 365 21.02 -1.29 9.81
C ARG A 365 20.90 -2.52 10.71
N ILE A 366 19.90 -3.39 10.46
CA ILE A 366 19.76 -4.65 11.18
C ILE A 366 20.97 -5.54 10.94
N PHE A 367 21.39 -5.66 9.67
CA PHE A 367 22.52 -6.48 9.30
C PHE A 367 23.83 -6.03 9.93
N GLU A 368 24.12 -4.74 9.96
CA GLU A 368 25.33 -4.18 10.58
C GLU A 368 25.44 -4.54 12.07
N VAL A 369 24.35 -4.42 12.82
CA VAL A 369 24.33 -4.75 14.26
C VAL A 369 24.42 -6.26 14.44
N TRP A 370 23.64 -7.03 13.68
CA TRP A 370 23.65 -8.49 13.71
C TRP A 370 25.02 -9.05 13.32
N PHE A 371 25.62 -8.55 12.26
CA PHE A 371 26.89 -9.03 11.74
C PHE A 371 28.05 -8.73 12.70
N ARG A 372 28.04 -7.60 13.35
CA ARG A 372 29.02 -7.25 14.40
C ARG A 372 28.93 -8.22 15.56
N GLU A 373 27.73 -8.54 16.06
CA GLU A 373 27.53 -9.51 17.12
C GLU A 373 27.96 -10.93 16.67
N TYR A 374 27.61 -11.32 15.43
CA TYR A 374 27.98 -12.61 14.84
C TYR A 374 29.52 -12.78 14.77
N LEU A 375 30.24 -11.79 14.27
CA LEU A 375 31.71 -11.85 14.18
C LEU A 375 32.36 -11.99 15.56
N LEU A 376 31.83 -11.32 16.57
CA LEU A 376 32.31 -11.45 17.95
C LEU A 376 32.10 -12.86 18.50
N LEU A 377 30.97 -13.48 18.23
CA LEU A 377 30.66 -14.83 18.67
C LEU A 377 31.53 -15.90 18.00
N GLU A 378 31.79 -15.74 16.70
CA GLU A 378 32.63 -16.68 15.93
C GLU A 378 34.12 -16.33 16.02
N HIS A 379 34.53 -15.36 16.85
CA HIS A 379 35.90 -14.90 17.01
C HIS A 379 36.59 -14.53 15.69
N LEU A 380 35.82 -14.00 14.74
CA LEU A 380 36.31 -13.60 13.42
C LEU A 380 36.74 -12.13 13.42
N ALA A 381 37.79 -11.84 12.66
CA ALA A 381 38.23 -10.46 12.46
C ALA A 381 37.16 -9.67 11.66
N ALA A 382 37.00 -8.39 12.01
CA ALA A 382 36.11 -7.50 11.26
C ALA A 382 36.55 -7.44 9.79
N LYS A 383 35.73 -7.97 8.91
CA LYS A 383 35.89 -7.87 7.44
C LYS A 383 34.75 -7.03 6.90
N GLY A 384 35.05 -6.17 5.91
CA GLY A 384 33.99 -5.47 5.19
C GLY A 384 33.11 -6.51 4.49
N ALA A 385 31.82 -6.47 4.76
CA ALA A 385 30.87 -7.44 4.20
C ALA A 385 30.06 -6.77 3.08
N ARG A 386 30.47 -6.94 1.83
CA ARG A 386 29.60 -6.62 0.71
C ARG A 386 28.49 -7.66 0.64
N HIS A 387 27.24 -7.20 0.54
CA HIS A 387 26.06 -8.07 0.49
C HIS A 387 24.99 -7.48 -0.40
N LEU A 388 24.01 -8.29 -0.77
CA LEU A 388 22.80 -7.94 -1.48
C LEU A 388 21.60 -8.57 -0.77
N TRP A 389 20.43 -8.01 -1.02
CA TRP A 389 19.16 -8.55 -0.55
C TRP A 389 18.36 -9.11 -1.70
N TYR A 390 17.75 -10.28 -1.51
CA TYR A 390 16.82 -10.89 -2.43
C TYR A 390 15.42 -10.91 -1.83
N TRP A 391 14.45 -10.67 -2.69
CA TRP A 391 13.05 -10.62 -2.34
C TRP A 391 12.28 -11.67 -3.14
N ASP A 392 11.05 -12.01 -2.67
CA ASP A 392 10.16 -12.84 -3.45
C ASP A 392 9.92 -12.22 -4.83
N SER A 393 9.92 -13.06 -5.87
CA SER A 393 9.66 -12.62 -7.24
C SER A 393 8.19 -12.32 -7.45
N PHE A 394 7.92 -11.51 -8.45
CA PHE A 394 6.56 -11.35 -8.97
C PHE A 394 6.24 -12.49 -9.92
N VAL A 395 5.08 -13.11 -9.72
CA VAL A 395 4.62 -14.19 -10.61
C VAL A 395 4.30 -13.62 -11.99
N HIS A 396 4.86 -14.24 -13.02
CA HIS A 396 4.62 -13.83 -14.40
C HIS A 396 3.25 -14.32 -14.90
N VAL A 397 2.57 -13.48 -15.67
CA VAL A 397 1.25 -13.79 -16.24
C VAL A 397 1.32 -14.92 -17.28
N ASP A 398 2.45 -15.03 -18.00
CA ASP A 398 2.71 -16.07 -19.00
C ASP A 398 4.09 -16.70 -18.75
N PRO A 399 4.16 -17.79 -17.97
CA PRO A 399 5.43 -18.42 -17.62
C PRO A 399 6.23 -18.93 -18.83
N LEU A 400 5.55 -19.36 -19.91
CA LEU A 400 6.22 -19.86 -21.11
C LEU A 400 6.95 -18.76 -21.87
N LYS A 401 6.30 -17.60 -22.05
CA LYS A 401 6.92 -16.46 -22.71
C LYS A 401 8.08 -15.91 -21.89
N GLU A 402 7.95 -15.89 -20.57
CA GLU A 402 9.03 -15.43 -19.69
C GLU A 402 10.22 -16.40 -19.71
N ALA A 403 10.00 -17.71 -19.63
CA ALA A 403 11.05 -18.71 -19.75
C ALA A 403 11.83 -18.60 -21.10
N ASN A 404 11.11 -18.35 -22.19
CA ASN A 404 11.74 -18.10 -23.50
C ASN A 404 12.53 -16.78 -23.50
N ALA A 405 11.99 -15.72 -22.94
CA ALA A 405 12.68 -14.43 -22.82
C ALA A 405 13.93 -14.54 -21.94
N GLN A 406 13.87 -15.29 -20.83
CA GLN A 406 15.01 -15.58 -19.96
C GLN A 406 16.10 -16.35 -20.74
N ARG A 407 15.73 -17.39 -21.48
CA ARG A 407 16.66 -18.14 -22.33
C ARG A 407 17.37 -17.23 -23.33
N VAL A 408 16.61 -16.41 -24.07
CA VAL A 408 17.17 -15.48 -25.06
C VAL A 408 18.10 -14.45 -24.41
N ARG A 409 17.76 -13.92 -23.22
CA ARG A 409 18.61 -12.97 -22.49
C ARG A 409 19.93 -13.63 -22.05
N LEU A 410 19.90 -14.87 -21.59
CA LEU A 410 21.08 -15.62 -21.22
C LEU A 410 21.96 -15.96 -22.45
N GLU A 411 21.36 -16.42 -23.54
CA GLU A 411 22.04 -16.72 -24.80
C GLU A 411 22.70 -15.48 -25.44
N SER A 412 22.02 -14.32 -25.35
CA SER A 412 22.56 -13.04 -25.88
C SER A 412 23.54 -12.33 -24.94
N ASN A 413 23.84 -12.90 -23.78
CA ASN A 413 24.71 -12.35 -22.73
C ASN A 413 24.26 -10.95 -22.23
N THR A 414 22.96 -10.62 -22.32
CA THR A 414 22.40 -9.38 -21.78
C THR A 414 22.06 -9.49 -20.30
N THR A 415 22.08 -10.69 -19.74
CA THR A 415 21.90 -10.99 -18.32
C THR A 415 22.84 -12.13 -17.88
N THR A 416 22.93 -12.35 -16.56
CA THR A 416 23.66 -13.47 -15.99
C THR A 416 22.70 -14.41 -15.27
N LEU A 417 23.10 -15.69 -15.10
CA LEU A 417 22.31 -16.65 -14.32
C LEU A 417 22.06 -16.15 -12.89
N ALA A 418 23.07 -15.51 -12.29
CA ALA A 418 22.95 -14.90 -10.97
C ALA A 418 21.85 -13.82 -10.95
N ALA A 419 21.82 -12.93 -11.96
CA ALA A 419 20.81 -11.88 -12.05
C ALA A 419 19.40 -12.43 -12.30
N GLU A 420 19.26 -13.48 -13.11
CA GLU A 420 17.95 -14.13 -13.35
C GLU A 420 17.46 -14.88 -12.10
N CYS A 421 18.35 -15.63 -11.42
CA CYS A 421 18.02 -16.28 -10.14
C CYS A 421 17.63 -15.23 -9.07
N ALA A 422 18.32 -14.08 -9.04
CA ALA A 422 18.02 -12.99 -8.13
C ALA A 422 16.63 -12.41 -8.35
N LYS A 423 16.18 -12.25 -9.60
CA LYS A 423 14.80 -11.83 -9.93
C LYS A 423 13.78 -12.81 -9.36
N ASP A 424 14.11 -14.11 -9.32
CA ASP A 424 13.26 -15.16 -8.77
C ASP A 424 13.41 -15.34 -7.24
N GLY A 425 14.17 -14.46 -6.58
CA GLY A 425 14.41 -14.54 -5.14
C GLY A 425 15.26 -15.76 -4.74
N ARG A 426 16.08 -16.28 -5.64
CA ARG A 426 16.91 -17.47 -5.43
C ARG A 426 18.39 -17.12 -5.52
N ASP A 427 19.19 -17.71 -4.64
CA ASP A 427 20.62 -17.68 -4.78
C ASP A 427 21.09 -18.63 -5.90
N TYR A 428 21.88 -18.14 -6.85
CA TYR A 428 22.31 -18.90 -8.02
C TYR A 428 23.26 -20.04 -7.65
N LEU A 429 24.10 -19.88 -6.62
CA LEU A 429 25.02 -20.95 -6.17
C LEU A 429 24.24 -22.11 -5.56
N SER A 430 23.25 -21.83 -4.73
CA SER A 430 22.39 -22.86 -4.15
C SER A 430 21.59 -23.59 -5.23
N VAL A 431 21.10 -22.89 -6.25
CA VAL A 431 20.41 -23.47 -7.42
C VAL A 431 21.38 -24.39 -8.18
N LEU A 432 22.59 -23.95 -8.48
CA LEU A 432 23.59 -24.76 -9.21
C LEU A 432 24.04 -25.98 -8.40
N ARG A 433 24.30 -25.83 -7.10
CA ARG A 433 24.67 -26.94 -6.21
C ARG A 433 23.54 -27.97 -6.10
N GLN A 434 22.29 -27.49 -5.98
CA GLN A 434 21.13 -28.39 -5.95
C GLN A 434 20.99 -29.13 -7.30
N ARG A 435 21.13 -28.43 -8.42
CA ARG A 435 21.05 -29.04 -9.76
C ARG A 435 22.16 -30.05 -9.99
N ALA A 436 23.38 -29.79 -9.53
CA ALA A 436 24.49 -30.76 -9.59
C ALA A 436 24.16 -32.04 -8.80
N LYS A 437 23.57 -31.92 -7.60
CA LYS A 437 23.13 -33.09 -6.80
C LYS A 437 22.04 -33.86 -7.54
N GLU A 438 21.07 -33.21 -8.13
CA GLU A 438 19.99 -33.84 -8.90
C GLU A 438 20.53 -34.59 -10.12
N ILE A 439 21.44 -33.97 -10.88
CA ILE A 439 22.05 -34.58 -12.06
C ILE A 439 22.85 -35.84 -11.63
N LYS A 440 23.56 -35.78 -10.50
CA LYS A 440 24.29 -36.94 -9.96
C LYS A 440 23.33 -38.07 -9.60
N LEU A 441 22.25 -37.76 -8.87
CA LEU A 441 21.22 -38.71 -8.49
C LEU A 441 20.48 -39.31 -9.70
N MET A 442 20.15 -38.46 -10.71
CA MET A 442 19.55 -38.93 -11.94
C MET A 442 20.44 -39.95 -12.66
N LYS A 443 21.77 -39.69 -12.74
CA LYS A 443 22.73 -40.64 -13.29
C LYS A 443 22.76 -41.96 -12.52
N GLU A 444 22.76 -41.89 -11.21
CA GLU A 444 22.75 -43.06 -10.32
C GLU A 444 21.46 -43.91 -10.49
N LEU A 445 20.32 -43.27 -10.70
CA LEU A 445 19.01 -43.90 -10.89
C LEU A 445 18.71 -44.29 -12.34
N GLY A 446 19.59 -43.97 -13.30
CA GLY A 446 19.37 -44.26 -14.74
C GLY A 446 18.28 -43.43 -15.38
N ILE A 447 17.94 -42.25 -14.81
CA ILE A 447 16.97 -41.36 -15.36
C ILE A 447 17.64 -40.52 -16.48
N PRO A 448 17.07 -40.45 -17.71
CA PRO A 448 17.69 -39.72 -18.80
C PRO A 448 17.74 -38.22 -18.46
N ILE A 449 18.92 -37.61 -18.61
CA ILE A 449 19.11 -36.19 -18.46
C ILE A 449 18.82 -35.58 -19.84
N SER A 450 17.72 -34.86 -19.99
CA SER A 450 17.41 -34.09 -21.20
C SER A 450 18.40 -32.94 -21.32
N SER A 451 19.54 -33.18 -21.95
CA SER A 451 20.50 -32.17 -22.37
C SER A 451 20.37 -31.78 -23.85
N GLU A 452 19.51 -32.47 -24.57
CA GLU A 452 19.22 -32.14 -25.96
C GLU A 452 18.01 -31.23 -26.04
N SER A 453 18.24 -29.99 -26.44
CA SER A 453 17.17 -29.12 -26.91
C SER A 453 16.44 -29.88 -28.03
N PRO A 454 15.10 -30.01 -28.02
CA PRO A 454 14.40 -30.56 -29.16
C PRO A 454 14.77 -29.74 -30.38
N GLU A 455 15.39 -30.37 -31.35
CA GLU A 455 15.56 -29.78 -32.67
C GLU A 455 14.21 -29.26 -33.11
N SER A 456 14.15 -27.97 -33.45
CA SER A 456 12.95 -27.36 -34.00
C SER A 456 12.50 -28.24 -35.18
N PRO A 457 11.22 -28.64 -35.26
CA PRO A 457 10.74 -29.41 -36.42
C PRO A 457 11.07 -28.59 -37.65
N LYS A 458 11.86 -29.21 -38.56
CA LYS A 458 12.16 -28.66 -39.88
C LYS A 458 10.81 -28.36 -40.50
N SER A 459 10.59 -27.11 -40.91
CA SER A 459 9.45 -26.72 -41.72
C SER A 459 9.43 -27.59 -42.95
N PRO A 460 8.27 -28.13 -43.36
CA PRO A 460 8.16 -28.90 -44.58
C PRO A 460 8.61 -28.01 -45.74
N GLU A 461 9.56 -28.53 -46.52
CA GLU A 461 10.00 -27.92 -47.79
C GLU A 461 8.73 -27.61 -48.60
N GLN A 462 8.60 -26.32 -48.97
CA GLN A 462 7.64 -25.90 -49.99
C GLN A 462 7.97 -26.65 -51.26
N GLN A 463 7.12 -27.61 -51.64
CA GLN A 463 7.13 -28.17 -52.96
C GLN A 463 6.84 -27.04 -53.93
N THR A 464 7.83 -26.69 -54.74
CA THR A 464 7.67 -25.87 -55.94
C THR A 464 6.75 -26.57 -56.90
N GLU A 465 5.56 -26.04 -57.10
CA GLU A 465 4.71 -26.40 -58.25
C GLU A 465 5.41 -25.99 -59.53
N PRO A 466 5.30 -26.81 -60.61
CA PRO A 466 5.91 -26.47 -61.90
C PRO A 466 5.15 -25.35 -62.59
N ASP A 467 5.89 -24.37 -63.07
CA ASP A 467 5.51 -23.28 -63.95
C ASP A 467 4.81 -23.84 -65.22
N ASP A 468 3.51 -23.61 -65.35
CA ASP A 468 2.79 -23.82 -66.61
C ASP A 468 2.55 -22.48 -67.29
N GLY A 469 3.43 -22.25 -68.26
CA GLY A 469 3.40 -21.08 -69.11
C GLY A 469 2.17 -21.04 -70.02
N SER A 470 1.40 -19.94 -69.95
CA SER A 470 0.64 -19.47 -71.10
C SER A 470 0.42 -17.96 -71.02
N GLU A 471 0.85 -17.36 -72.11
CA GLU A 471 0.93 -15.94 -72.44
C GLU A 471 -0.41 -15.19 -72.48
N PRO A 472 -0.32 -13.87 -72.67
CA PRO A 472 -1.43 -12.95 -72.38
C PRO A 472 -2.33 -12.70 -73.62
N ARG A 473 -3.54 -12.24 -73.36
CA ARG A 473 -4.31 -11.50 -74.37
C ARG A 473 -4.96 -10.27 -73.71
N GLU A 474 -4.65 -9.23 -74.39
CA GLU A 474 -5.15 -7.88 -74.46
C GLU A 474 -6.67 -7.67 -74.37
N ASP A 475 -6.92 -6.40 -74.07
CA ASP A 475 -8.12 -5.58 -74.44
C ASP A 475 -9.40 -5.68 -73.55
N ILE A 476 -9.73 -4.70 -72.85
CA ILE A 476 -10.35 -3.34 -73.07
C ILE A 476 -10.43 -2.63 -71.69
#